data_10715ce2f1c5f0f1805628f9ffe20c3e
#
_entry.id   10715ce2f1c5f0f1805628f9ffe20c3e
#
_cell.length_a   1.000
_cell.length_b   1.000
_cell.length_c   1.000
_cell.angle_alpha   90.00
_cell.angle_beta   90.00
_cell.angle_gamma   90.00
#
_symmetry.space_group_name_H-M   'P 1'
#
loop_
_entity.id
_entity.type
_entity.pdbx_description
1 polymer ?
#
loop_
_entity_poly.entity_id
_entity_poly.type
_entity_poly.pdbx_seq_one_letter_code
_entity_poly.pdbx_strand_id
1 'polypeptide(L)'
;MTTLRSLTVLNDSPLEVDLLYVCNDDEEEEERSFVRIPPSESRTQQTFAGHKWRCRSRPDGTLLVTVACGDADLFVTDLSPELGEPRRLELDNHTQMEAEAVWLDGESGAEERYLRAPPGESRTQQTFEGHTWRLKSAADAAQLATVVLGAASPRLGLGGPPPRTSALTASGAPSAERGDSDASSFYAQRVTIGATGLSIRAHAAVSPHALAAAAEVVGRMLQGCPREVLARLAAAGCTVAVIGREQVTSDVPEHAFLSGERCGSCTSNHHPAPTPDA
;
A
#
# COMPACT_ATOMS: atom_id res chain seq x y z
N MET A 1 -21.56 29.24 1.68
CA MET A 1 -21.70 28.39 2.88
C MET A 1 -20.59 27.35 2.82
N THR A 2 -19.71 27.32 3.81
CA THR A 2 -18.62 26.35 3.84
C THR A 2 -19.18 25.01 4.31
N THR A 3 -19.17 23.99 3.44
CA THR A 3 -19.70 22.66 3.77
C THR A 3 -18.72 21.90 4.64
N LEU A 4 -19.20 21.36 5.75
CA LEU A 4 -18.43 20.50 6.62
C LEU A 4 -18.09 19.19 5.90
N ARG A 5 -16.85 18.75 5.99
CA ARG A 5 -16.30 17.52 5.41
C ARG A 5 -15.62 16.70 6.49
N SER A 6 -15.27 15.48 6.16
CA SER A 6 -14.45 14.62 7.01
C SER A 6 -13.17 14.18 6.30
N LEU A 7 -12.09 14.15 7.05
CA LEU A 7 -10.84 13.48 6.69
C LEU A 7 -10.64 12.33 7.65
N THR A 8 -10.60 11.12 7.14
CA THR A 8 -10.25 9.93 7.91
C THR A 8 -8.87 9.45 7.48
N VAL A 9 -7.96 9.32 8.42
CA VAL A 9 -6.63 8.77 8.20
C VAL A 9 -6.52 7.44 8.94
N LEU A 10 -6.20 6.38 8.22
CA LEU A 10 -5.85 5.07 8.76
C LEU A 10 -4.33 4.90 8.67
N ASN A 11 -3.70 4.74 9.80
CA ASN A 11 -2.28 4.42 9.84
C ASN A 11 -2.09 2.90 9.81
N ASP A 12 -1.87 2.36 8.64
CA ASP A 12 -1.54 0.96 8.40
C ASP A 12 -0.03 0.70 8.35
N SER A 13 0.78 1.74 8.54
CA SER A 13 2.23 1.63 8.64
C SER A 13 2.66 1.06 10.01
N PRO A 14 3.89 0.51 10.12
CA PRO A 14 4.45 0.07 11.39
C PRO A 14 4.91 1.23 12.29
N LEU A 15 4.92 2.46 11.78
CA LEU A 15 5.38 3.66 12.47
C LEU A 15 4.19 4.47 13.02
N GLU A 16 4.42 5.26 14.06
CA GLU A 16 3.44 6.28 14.43
C GLU A 16 3.39 7.38 13.34
N VAL A 17 2.22 7.91 13.08
CA VAL A 17 2.00 9.00 12.13
C VAL A 17 1.46 10.22 12.87
N ASP A 18 2.11 11.36 12.68
CA ASP A 18 1.59 12.66 13.12
C ASP A 18 0.69 13.23 12.01
N LEU A 19 -0.57 13.53 12.35
CA LEU A 19 -1.46 14.31 11.51
C LEU A 19 -1.33 15.78 11.91
N LEU A 20 -0.94 16.62 10.98
CA LEU A 20 -0.64 18.03 11.17
C LEU A 20 -1.62 18.88 10.36
N TYR A 21 -2.14 19.92 10.97
CA TYR A 21 -2.89 20.96 10.26
C TYR A 21 -1.92 22.01 9.73
N VAL A 22 -2.08 22.39 8.45
CA VAL A 22 -1.26 23.43 7.82
C VAL A 22 -2.04 24.72 7.77
N CYS A 23 -1.61 25.71 8.53
CA CYS A 23 -2.14 27.06 8.48
C CYS A 23 -1.46 27.83 7.35
N ASN A 24 -2.27 28.55 6.57
CA ASN A 24 -1.77 29.44 5.50
C ASN A 24 -1.92 30.90 5.96
N ASP A 25 -1.52 31.20 7.18
CA ASP A 25 -1.52 32.57 7.67
C ASP A 25 -0.20 33.21 7.26
N ASP A 26 -0.26 34.22 6.36
CA ASP A 26 0.85 35.08 5.96
C ASP A 26 2.08 34.36 5.34
N GLU A 27 2.10 34.16 4.04
CA GLU A 27 3.24 33.78 3.18
C GLU A 27 4.07 32.53 3.61
N GLU A 28 4.03 32.11 4.88
CA GLU A 28 4.68 30.92 5.40
C GLU A 28 3.67 29.86 5.87
N GLU A 29 3.87 28.64 5.40
CA GLU A 29 3.07 27.50 5.86
C GLU A 29 3.51 27.08 7.25
N GLU A 30 2.67 27.26 8.27
CA GLU A 30 2.91 26.79 9.63
C GLU A 30 2.22 25.42 9.86
N GLU A 31 3.02 24.42 10.27
CA GLU A 31 2.48 23.11 10.67
C GLU A 31 2.12 23.11 12.17
N ARG A 32 0.87 22.84 12.48
CA ARG A 32 0.40 22.64 13.86
C ARG A 32 0.10 21.18 14.11
N SER A 33 0.76 20.59 15.10
CA SER A 33 0.48 19.21 15.52
C SER A 33 -0.97 19.12 15.97
N PHE A 34 -1.71 18.19 15.36
CA PHE A 34 -3.12 17.99 15.65
C PHE A 34 -3.37 16.70 16.44
N VAL A 35 -2.97 15.55 15.89
CA VAL A 35 -3.13 14.27 16.55
C VAL A 35 -2.09 13.27 16.08
N ARG A 36 -1.69 12.40 17.00
CA ARG A 36 -0.85 11.22 16.70
C ARG A 36 -1.73 10.01 16.48
N ILE A 37 -1.40 9.26 15.44
CA ILE A 37 -2.11 8.04 15.05
C ILE A 37 -1.14 6.86 15.18
N PRO A 38 -1.33 6.00 16.21
CA PRO A 38 -0.55 4.78 16.36
C PRO A 38 -0.74 3.82 15.18
N PRO A 39 0.18 2.84 15.00
CA PRO A 39 0.01 1.77 14.03
C PRO A 39 -1.34 1.07 14.16
N SER A 40 -1.97 0.77 13.01
CA SER A 40 -3.28 0.10 12.90
C SER A 40 -4.46 0.87 13.49
N GLU A 41 -4.27 2.13 13.88
CA GLU A 41 -5.35 3.00 14.33
C GLU A 41 -5.81 3.96 13.23
N SER A 42 -7.03 4.47 13.37
CA SER A 42 -7.59 5.50 12.51
C SER A 42 -8.07 6.70 13.29
N ARG A 43 -8.06 7.86 12.65
CA ARG A 43 -8.62 9.09 13.19
C ARG A 43 -9.46 9.78 12.12
N THR A 44 -10.63 10.23 12.52
CA THR A 44 -11.51 11.04 11.67
C THR A 44 -11.54 12.44 12.22
N GLN A 45 -11.26 13.41 11.34
CA GLN A 45 -11.26 14.82 11.64
C GLN A 45 -12.33 15.53 10.82
N GLN A 46 -13.15 16.34 11.48
CA GLN A 46 -14.02 17.28 10.79
C GLN A 46 -13.18 18.41 10.19
N THR A 47 -13.44 18.74 8.95
CA THR A 47 -12.64 19.68 8.17
C THR A 47 -13.52 20.49 7.21
N PHE A 48 -12.93 21.39 6.45
CA PHE A 48 -13.61 22.19 5.44
C PHE A 48 -12.83 22.17 4.13
N ALA A 49 -13.50 22.50 3.04
CA ALA A 49 -12.83 22.69 1.76
C ALA A 49 -11.73 23.77 1.88
N GLY A 50 -10.57 23.51 1.31
CA GLY A 50 -9.37 24.36 1.40
C GLY A 50 -8.45 24.03 2.58
N HIS A 51 -8.90 23.32 3.60
CA HIS A 51 -8.04 22.92 4.70
C HIS A 51 -6.96 21.93 4.22
N LYS A 52 -5.72 22.19 4.63
CA LYS A 52 -4.55 21.39 4.26
C LYS A 52 -4.05 20.59 5.47
N TRP A 53 -3.75 19.34 5.24
CA TRP A 53 -3.28 18.39 6.24
C TRP A 53 -2.04 17.67 5.76
N ARG A 54 -1.10 17.39 6.66
CA ARG A 54 0.10 16.61 6.40
C ARG A 54 0.16 15.40 7.30
N CYS A 55 0.54 14.25 6.73
CA CYS A 55 0.91 13.07 7.48
C CYS A 55 2.44 12.96 7.47
N ARG A 56 3.04 12.87 8.65
CA ARG A 56 4.48 12.64 8.82
C ARG A 56 4.74 11.41 9.64
N SER A 57 5.75 10.63 9.26
CA SER A 57 6.21 9.48 10.05
C SER A 57 6.97 9.94 11.30
N ARG A 58 6.98 9.08 12.32
CA ARG A 58 7.83 9.23 13.49
C ARG A 58 8.87 8.09 13.54
N PRO A 59 10.06 8.35 14.12
CA PRO A 59 10.50 9.57 14.79
C PRO A 59 11.16 10.61 13.88
N ASP A 60 11.39 10.32 12.60
CA ASP A 60 12.22 11.08 11.66
C ASP A 60 11.52 12.30 11.04
N GLY A 61 10.20 12.40 11.15
CA GLY A 61 9.43 13.50 10.59
C GLY A 61 9.28 13.46 9.06
N THR A 62 9.58 12.32 8.42
CA THR A 62 9.47 12.19 6.96
C THR A 62 8.04 12.49 6.50
N LEU A 63 7.89 13.38 5.53
CA LEU A 63 6.60 13.69 4.91
C LEU A 63 6.10 12.48 4.12
N LEU A 64 4.94 11.97 4.47
CA LEU A 64 4.30 10.83 3.80
C LEU A 64 3.36 11.27 2.69
N VAL A 65 2.47 12.21 3.01
CA VAL A 65 1.51 12.79 2.07
C VAL A 65 1.01 14.12 2.61
N THR A 66 0.69 15.05 1.71
CA THR A 66 -0.10 16.25 2.00
C THR A 66 -1.43 16.14 1.27
N VAL A 67 -2.53 16.42 1.95
CA VAL A 67 -3.87 16.48 1.35
C VAL A 67 -4.52 17.83 1.64
N ALA A 68 -5.07 18.48 0.61
CA ALA A 68 -5.97 19.60 0.78
C ALA A 68 -7.40 19.15 0.46
N CYS A 69 -8.29 19.32 1.43
CA CYS A 69 -9.66 18.89 1.33
C CYS A 69 -10.42 19.78 0.33
N GLY A 70 -11.25 19.19 -0.50
CA GLY A 70 -12.17 19.86 -1.43
C GLY A 70 -13.62 19.57 -1.06
N ASP A 71 -14.43 19.28 -2.08
CA ASP A 71 -15.88 19.06 -1.93
C ASP A 71 -16.26 17.60 -1.63
N ALA A 72 -15.32 16.74 -1.30
CA ALA A 72 -15.58 15.36 -0.91
C ALA A 72 -15.05 15.04 0.50
N ASP A 73 -15.70 14.09 1.17
CA ASP A 73 -15.08 13.40 2.30
C ASP A 73 -13.89 12.58 1.82
N LEU A 74 -12.82 12.58 2.60
CA LEU A 74 -11.57 11.90 2.24
C LEU A 74 -11.23 10.78 3.22
N PHE A 75 -10.68 9.72 2.67
CA PHE A 75 -10.04 8.64 3.41
C PHE A 75 -8.61 8.46 2.88
N VAL A 76 -7.64 8.33 3.78
CA VAL A 76 -6.22 8.17 3.44
C VAL A 76 -5.66 6.96 4.17
N THR A 77 -4.99 6.08 3.45
CA THR A 77 -4.29 4.91 3.98
C THR A 77 -3.02 4.62 3.16
N ASP A 78 -2.36 3.50 3.39
CA ASP A 78 -1.09 3.11 2.77
C ASP A 78 0.01 4.14 3.01
N LEU A 79 0.18 4.50 4.30
CA LEU A 79 1.09 5.54 4.77
C LEU A 79 2.50 5.00 5.11
N SER A 80 2.84 3.78 4.71
CA SER A 80 4.20 3.27 4.88
C SER A 80 5.17 4.02 3.96
N PRO A 81 6.27 4.57 4.49
CA PRO A 81 7.28 5.16 3.64
C PRO A 81 7.93 4.10 2.76
N GLU A 82 8.03 4.37 1.47
CA GLU A 82 8.67 3.49 0.50
C GLU A 82 10.10 3.97 0.22
N LEU A 83 11.02 3.03 0.02
CA LEU A 83 12.39 3.32 -0.40
C LEU A 83 12.48 3.31 -1.93
N GLY A 84 13.07 4.35 -2.49
CA GLY A 84 13.21 4.50 -3.94
C GLY A 84 11.95 5.03 -4.63
N GLU A 85 12.00 5.08 -5.95
CA GLU A 85 10.92 5.52 -6.84
C GLU A 85 10.66 4.46 -7.89
N PRO A 86 9.48 4.40 -8.51
CA PRO A 86 8.37 5.34 -8.45
C PRO A 86 7.44 5.14 -7.24
N ARG A 87 6.59 6.14 -6.97
CA ARG A 87 5.43 6.06 -6.07
C ARG A 87 4.18 5.63 -6.82
N ARG A 88 3.13 5.33 -6.07
CA ARG A 88 1.80 5.04 -6.60
C ARG A 88 0.76 5.91 -5.89
N LEU A 89 -0.19 6.39 -6.66
CA LEU A 89 -1.41 7.00 -6.18
C LEU A 89 -2.54 6.04 -6.51
N GLU A 90 -3.19 5.47 -5.50
CA GLU A 90 -4.40 4.69 -5.66
C GLU A 90 -5.62 5.54 -5.31
N LEU A 91 -6.58 5.60 -6.20
CA LEU A 91 -7.81 6.37 -6.05
C LEU A 91 -9.01 5.43 -6.02
N ASP A 92 -9.71 5.41 -4.87
CA ASP A 92 -10.98 4.71 -4.69
C ASP A 92 -12.12 5.72 -4.77
N ASN A 93 -12.99 5.58 -5.74
CA ASN A 93 -14.12 6.47 -5.89
C ASN A 93 -15.39 5.86 -5.29
N HIS A 94 -15.75 6.27 -4.08
CA HIS A 94 -17.00 5.89 -3.40
C HIS A 94 -18.10 6.93 -3.57
N THR A 95 -17.88 7.98 -4.38
CA THR A 95 -18.90 8.97 -4.73
C THR A 95 -19.86 8.43 -5.79
N GLN A 96 -20.92 9.15 -6.08
CA GLN A 96 -21.88 8.82 -7.14
C GLN A 96 -21.48 9.39 -8.51
N MET A 97 -20.37 10.12 -8.58
CA MET A 97 -19.88 10.80 -9.78
C MET A 97 -18.54 10.21 -10.20
N GLU A 98 -18.26 10.23 -11.50
CA GLU A 98 -16.92 9.90 -12.00
C GLU A 98 -15.90 10.92 -11.48
N ALA A 99 -14.79 10.47 -10.95
CA ALA A 99 -13.68 11.29 -10.50
C ALA A 99 -12.52 11.24 -11.51
N GLU A 100 -11.87 12.38 -11.71
CA GLU A 100 -10.66 12.50 -12.53
C GLU A 100 -9.47 12.85 -11.65
N ALA A 101 -8.31 12.24 -11.92
CA ALA A 101 -7.05 12.69 -11.37
C ALA A 101 -6.23 13.39 -12.45
N VAL A 102 -5.85 14.61 -12.13
CA VAL A 102 -5.14 15.55 -12.99
C VAL A 102 -3.79 15.84 -12.32
N TRP A 103 -2.71 15.58 -13.03
CA TRP A 103 -1.39 15.99 -12.57
C TRP A 103 -1.19 17.49 -12.80
N LEU A 104 -0.63 18.16 -11.82
CA LEU A 104 -0.32 19.58 -11.87
C LEU A 104 1.18 19.74 -12.08
N ASP A 105 1.56 20.30 -13.22
CA ASP A 105 2.96 20.64 -13.49
C ASP A 105 3.41 21.77 -12.57
N GLY A 106 4.48 21.51 -11.81
CA GLY A 106 4.97 22.46 -10.79
C GLY A 106 5.58 23.74 -11.34
N GLU A 107 6.02 23.76 -12.61
CA GLU A 107 6.65 24.91 -13.23
C GLU A 107 5.64 25.77 -13.99
N SER A 108 4.83 25.15 -14.82
CA SER A 108 3.87 25.86 -15.69
C SER A 108 2.49 26.02 -15.06
N GLY A 109 2.17 25.24 -14.03
CA GLY A 109 0.83 25.16 -13.47
C GLY A 109 -0.17 24.48 -14.42
N ALA A 110 0.30 23.89 -15.53
CA ALA A 110 -0.55 23.17 -16.48
C ALA A 110 -1.13 21.91 -15.83
N GLU A 111 -2.36 21.60 -16.23
CA GLU A 111 -3.06 20.40 -15.80
C GLU A 111 -3.07 19.36 -16.91
N GLU A 112 -2.64 18.14 -16.57
CA GLU A 112 -2.69 17.01 -17.48
C GLU A 112 -3.52 15.88 -16.84
N ARG A 113 -4.54 15.40 -17.57
CA ARG A 113 -5.40 14.32 -17.10
C ARG A 113 -4.72 12.97 -17.33
N TYR A 114 -4.66 12.17 -16.26
CA TYR A 114 -4.05 10.84 -16.31
C TYR A 114 -5.04 9.72 -16.12
N LEU A 115 -6.00 9.85 -15.21
CA LEU A 115 -6.95 8.77 -14.97
C LEU A 115 -8.37 9.26 -14.69
N ARG A 116 -9.32 8.35 -14.90
CA ARG A 116 -10.72 8.47 -14.53
C ARG A 116 -11.11 7.27 -13.69
N ALA A 117 -11.79 7.52 -12.59
CA ALA A 117 -12.35 6.51 -11.71
C ALA A 117 -13.88 6.63 -11.69
N PRO A 118 -14.60 5.73 -12.37
CA PRO A 118 -16.06 5.64 -12.24
C PRO A 118 -16.52 5.40 -10.80
N PRO A 119 -17.79 5.69 -10.47
CA PRO A 119 -18.35 5.35 -9.16
C PRO A 119 -18.13 3.89 -8.77
N GLY A 120 -17.64 3.65 -7.56
CA GLY A 120 -17.36 2.33 -7.01
C GLY A 120 -16.09 1.66 -7.54
N GLU A 121 -15.31 2.31 -8.38
CA GLU A 121 -14.09 1.74 -8.93
C GLU A 121 -12.82 2.32 -8.30
N SER A 122 -11.77 1.49 -8.30
CA SER A 122 -10.42 1.88 -7.91
C SER A 122 -9.54 2.01 -9.14
N ARG A 123 -8.63 2.98 -9.12
CA ARG A 123 -7.63 3.21 -10.18
C ARG A 123 -6.29 3.53 -9.55
N THR A 124 -5.23 3.06 -10.21
CA THR A 124 -3.87 3.28 -9.76
C THR A 124 -3.08 4.05 -10.81
N GLN A 125 -2.32 5.04 -10.39
CA GLN A 125 -1.42 5.82 -11.22
C GLN A 125 -0.01 5.77 -10.66
N GLN A 126 0.95 5.42 -11.50
CA GLN A 126 2.36 5.58 -11.18
C GLN A 126 2.72 7.07 -11.14
N THR A 127 3.50 7.47 -10.14
CA THR A 127 3.83 8.86 -9.88
C THR A 127 5.19 8.96 -9.19
N PHE A 128 5.56 10.16 -8.71
CA PHE A 128 6.83 10.40 -8.03
C PHE A 128 6.62 11.28 -6.79
N GLU A 129 7.58 11.23 -5.88
CA GLU A 129 7.60 12.14 -4.74
C GLU A 129 7.61 13.61 -5.18
N GLY A 130 6.89 14.46 -4.48
CA GLY A 130 6.69 15.87 -4.84
C GLY A 130 5.63 16.14 -5.90
N HIS A 131 5.15 15.12 -6.63
CA HIS A 131 4.09 15.32 -7.61
C HIS A 131 2.80 15.76 -6.94
N THR A 132 2.15 16.74 -7.56
CA THR A 132 0.85 17.28 -7.12
C THR A 132 -0.25 16.75 -8.04
N TRP A 133 -1.28 16.18 -7.41
CA TRP A 133 -2.46 15.67 -8.08
C TRP A 133 -3.70 16.41 -7.62
N ARG A 134 -4.52 16.85 -8.56
CA ARG A 134 -5.83 17.43 -8.30
C ARG A 134 -6.90 16.42 -8.67
N LEU A 135 -7.77 16.11 -7.70
CA LEU A 135 -8.90 15.21 -7.89
C LEU A 135 -10.13 16.07 -8.15
N LYS A 136 -10.81 15.84 -9.25
CA LYS A 136 -11.96 16.63 -9.72
C LYS A 136 -13.14 15.73 -10.02
N SER A 137 -14.34 16.26 -9.89
CA SER A 137 -15.54 15.66 -10.47
C SER A 137 -15.50 15.82 -11.99
N ALA A 138 -15.72 14.76 -12.74
CA ALA A 138 -15.75 14.79 -14.20
C ALA A 138 -17.00 15.54 -14.74
N ALA A 139 -18.05 15.67 -13.92
CA ALA A 139 -19.32 16.24 -14.32
C ALA A 139 -19.30 17.78 -14.34
N ASP A 140 -18.71 18.41 -13.32
CA ASP A 140 -18.75 19.85 -13.09
C ASP A 140 -17.39 20.47 -12.81
N ALA A 141 -16.31 19.67 -12.87
CA ALA A 141 -14.94 20.05 -12.57
C ALA A 141 -14.75 20.56 -11.11
N ALA A 142 -15.71 20.30 -10.21
CA ALA A 142 -15.56 20.64 -8.79
C ALA A 142 -14.32 19.94 -8.22
N GLN A 143 -13.52 20.67 -7.45
CA GLN A 143 -12.31 20.14 -6.83
C GLN A 143 -12.70 19.28 -5.61
N LEU A 144 -12.43 17.98 -5.70
CA LEU A 144 -12.72 17.01 -4.63
C LEU A 144 -11.61 16.96 -3.60
N ALA A 145 -10.36 17.03 -4.06
CA ALA A 145 -9.16 17.10 -3.22
C ALA A 145 -7.93 17.54 -4.02
N THR A 146 -6.87 17.94 -3.33
CA THR A 146 -5.51 18.02 -3.90
C THR A 146 -4.57 17.20 -3.03
N VAL A 147 -3.65 16.47 -3.67
CA VAL A 147 -2.71 15.58 -3.00
C VAL A 147 -1.30 15.88 -3.49
N VAL A 148 -0.37 16.03 -2.55
CA VAL A 148 1.06 16.08 -2.85
C VAL A 148 1.71 14.84 -2.28
N LEU A 149 2.39 14.07 -3.13
CA LEU A 149 3.05 12.83 -2.73
C LEU A 149 4.31 13.14 -1.93
N GLY A 150 4.46 12.47 -0.80
CA GLY A 150 5.69 12.38 -0.05
C GLY A 150 6.34 11.01 -0.23
N ALA A 151 6.91 10.50 0.85
CA ALA A 151 7.60 9.20 0.85
C ALA A 151 6.66 7.99 0.77
N ALA A 152 5.35 8.15 0.92
CA ALA A 152 4.38 7.06 0.83
C ALA A 152 3.74 6.94 -0.57
N SER A 153 3.15 5.76 -0.85
CA SER A 153 2.27 5.50 -1.99
C SER A 153 0.81 5.44 -1.49
N PRO A 154 0.17 6.60 -1.23
CA PRO A 154 -1.10 6.63 -0.53
C PRO A 154 -2.25 6.09 -1.37
N ARG A 155 -3.21 5.47 -0.70
CA ARG A 155 -4.52 5.15 -1.21
C ARG A 155 -5.52 6.17 -0.68
N LEU A 156 -6.26 6.78 -1.59
CA LEU A 156 -7.21 7.83 -1.31
C LEU A 156 -8.62 7.38 -1.64
N GLY A 157 -9.52 7.40 -0.66
CA GLY A 157 -10.95 7.20 -0.86
C GLY A 157 -11.68 8.54 -0.97
N LEU A 158 -12.42 8.76 -2.03
CA LEU A 158 -13.36 9.87 -2.20
C LEU A 158 -14.76 9.44 -1.79
N GLY A 159 -15.45 10.23 -0.98
CA GLY A 159 -16.80 9.94 -0.50
C GLY A 159 -16.83 9.11 0.80
N GLY A 160 -15.71 9.09 1.52
CA GLY A 160 -15.56 8.42 2.80
C GLY A 160 -14.66 7.17 2.74
N PRO A 161 -14.48 6.48 3.88
CA PRO A 161 -13.73 5.24 3.91
C PRO A 161 -14.40 4.20 3.01
N PRO A 162 -13.62 3.30 2.41
CA PRO A 162 -14.20 2.14 1.75
C PRO A 162 -15.18 1.49 2.72
N PRO A 163 -16.33 0.99 2.24
CA PRO A 163 -17.20 0.23 3.10
C PRO A 163 -16.31 -0.77 3.81
N ARG A 164 -16.31 -0.74 5.15
CA ARG A 164 -15.59 -1.75 5.91
C ARG A 164 -16.12 -3.06 5.36
N THR A 165 -15.37 -3.64 4.46
CA THR A 165 -15.51 -5.05 4.23
C THR A 165 -15.26 -5.60 5.61
N SER A 166 -16.34 -6.00 6.28
CA SER A 166 -16.28 -6.87 7.45
C SER A 166 -15.78 -8.23 6.94
N ALA A 167 -14.77 -8.21 6.11
CA ALA A 167 -14.03 -9.33 5.58
C ALA A 167 -12.97 -9.79 6.58
N LEU A 168 -13.33 -9.65 7.85
CA LEU A 168 -12.86 -10.52 8.90
C LEU A 168 -14.04 -11.30 9.51
N THR A 169 -15.20 -11.31 8.92
CA THR A 169 -15.99 -12.51 8.86
C THR A 169 -15.38 -13.37 7.77
N ALA A 170 -14.66 -14.39 8.19
CA ALA A 170 -14.36 -15.58 7.41
C ALA A 170 -15.69 -16.20 6.90
N SER A 171 -16.26 -15.61 5.87
CA SER A 171 -17.38 -16.17 5.12
C SER A 171 -17.33 -15.55 3.73
N GLY A 172 -16.66 -16.27 2.83
CA GLY A 172 -16.49 -15.88 1.46
C GLY A 172 -15.02 -15.62 1.14
N ALA A 173 -14.09 -16.51 1.57
CA ALA A 173 -13.03 -16.85 0.63
C ALA A 173 -13.76 -17.11 -0.70
N PRO A 174 -13.37 -16.45 -1.84
CA PRO A 174 -13.78 -17.02 -3.10
C PRO A 174 -13.37 -18.47 -2.97
N SER A 175 -14.35 -19.34 -3.07
CA SER A 175 -14.12 -20.76 -3.29
C SER A 175 -13.34 -20.82 -4.60
N ALA A 176 -12.06 -20.60 -4.52
CA ALA A 176 -11.11 -21.19 -5.41
C ALA A 176 -11.11 -22.68 -5.04
N GLU A 177 -12.22 -23.33 -5.34
CA GLU A 177 -12.17 -24.70 -5.83
C GLU A 177 -11.41 -24.68 -7.16
N ARG A 178 -10.15 -24.25 -7.09
CA ARG A 178 -9.13 -24.63 -8.04
C ARG A 178 -8.16 -25.51 -7.27
N GLY A 179 -8.42 -26.82 -7.43
CA GLY A 179 -7.58 -27.95 -7.22
C GLY A 179 -6.39 -27.75 -6.28
N ASP A 180 -6.62 -28.04 -5.01
CA ASP A 180 -5.58 -28.23 -3.97
C ASP A 180 -4.55 -29.32 -4.36
N SER A 181 -4.73 -29.96 -5.52
CA SER A 181 -3.88 -31.00 -6.05
C SER A 181 -2.57 -30.49 -6.67
N ASP A 182 -2.55 -29.33 -7.36
CA ASP A 182 -1.37 -28.84 -8.05
C ASP A 182 -0.41 -28.07 -7.12
N ALA A 183 -0.94 -27.29 -6.19
CA ALA A 183 -0.11 -26.61 -5.18
C ALA A 183 0.59 -27.61 -4.24
N SER A 184 -0.05 -28.73 -3.92
CA SER A 184 0.52 -29.79 -3.08
C SER A 184 1.71 -30.49 -3.76
N SER A 185 1.72 -30.61 -5.08
CA SER A 185 2.80 -31.26 -5.82
C SER A 185 4.07 -30.39 -5.97
N PHE A 186 3.90 -29.06 -6.00
CA PHE A 186 5.03 -28.13 -6.09
C PHE A 186 5.84 -28.10 -4.80
N TYR A 187 5.18 -28.10 -3.63
CA TYR A 187 5.83 -28.00 -2.33
C TYR A 187 6.14 -29.37 -1.73
N ALA A 188 7.32 -29.88 -2.05
CA ALA A 188 7.78 -31.18 -1.54
C ALA A 188 8.30 -31.13 -0.10
N GLN A 189 8.61 -29.96 0.42
CA GLN A 189 9.18 -29.77 1.75
C GLN A 189 8.39 -28.74 2.56
N ARG A 190 8.27 -28.97 3.88
CA ARG A 190 7.57 -28.07 4.80
C ARG A 190 8.22 -28.07 6.17
N VAL A 191 8.36 -26.89 6.77
CA VAL A 191 8.80 -26.68 8.15
C VAL A 191 7.84 -25.75 8.86
N THR A 192 7.45 -26.09 10.09
CA THR A 192 6.63 -25.22 10.94
C THR A 192 7.53 -24.40 11.86
N ILE A 193 7.26 -23.10 11.98
CA ILE A 193 8.07 -22.18 12.78
C ILE A 193 7.60 -22.22 14.23
N GLY A 194 8.27 -23.04 15.04
CA GLY A 194 7.99 -23.13 16.48
C GLY A 194 6.50 -23.26 16.82
N ALA A 195 6.07 -22.55 17.85
CA ALA A 195 4.67 -22.53 18.31
C ALA A 195 3.78 -21.49 17.58
N THR A 196 4.28 -20.86 16.51
CA THR A 196 3.55 -19.78 15.81
C THR A 196 2.41 -20.31 14.93
N GLY A 197 2.45 -21.59 14.55
CA GLY A 197 1.52 -22.18 13.57
C GLY A 197 1.83 -21.79 12.12
N LEU A 198 2.78 -20.89 11.87
CA LEU A 198 3.22 -20.50 10.53
C LEU A 198 4.10 -21.57 9.90
N SER A 199 3.99 -21.75 8.60
CA SER A 199 4.81 -22.74 7.90
C SER A 199 5.63 -22.12 6.76
N ILE A 200 6.81 -22.66 6.55
CA ILE A 200 7.62 -22.42 5.37
C ILE A 200 7.47 -23.63 4.47
N ARG A 201 7.23 -23.41 3.20
CA ARG A 201 7.11 -24.45 2.18
C ARG A 201 8.21 -24.26 1.15
N ALA A 202 8.72 -25.33 0.59
CA ALA A 202 9.77 -25.28 -0.42
C ALA A 202 9.58 -26.36 -1.49
N HIS A 203 10.01 -26.02 -2.71
CA HIS A 203 10.12 -26.98 -3.79
C HIS A 203 11.22 -28.03 -3.50
N ALA A 204 11.13 -29.21 -4.12
CA ALA A 204 12.13 -30.29 -3.96
C ALA A 204 13.56 -29.86 -4.32
N ALA A 205 13.73 -28.87 -5.21
CA ALA A 205 15.04 -28.36 -5.62
C ALA A 205 15.73 -27.51 -4.54
N VAL A 206 15.00 -27.10 -3.48
CA VAL A 206 15.57 -26.33 -2.36
C VAL A 206 16.29 -27.31 -1.41
N SER A 207 17.55 -27.01 -1.07
CA SER A 207 18.27 -27.87 -0.12
C SER A 207 17.64 -27.81 1.27
N PRO A 208 17.64 -28.91 2.05
CA PRO A 208 17.15 -28.90 3.43
C PRO A 208 17.84 -27.85 4.32
N HIS A 209 19.12 -27.58 4.05
CA HIS A 209 19.86 -26.53 4.77
C HIS A 209 19.33 -25.13 4.47
N ALA A 210 18.98 -24.82 3.21
CA ALA A 210 18.40 -23.55 2.85
C ALA A 210 17.00 -23.37 3.50
N LEU A 211 16.21 -24.43 3.54
CA LEU A 211 14.90 -24.41 4.20
C LEU A 211 15.05 -24.19 5.72
N ALA A 212 16.03 -24.85 6.37
CA ALA A 212 16.31 -24.65 7.79
C ALA A 212 16.80 -23.23 8.08
N ALA A 213 17.69 -22.68 7.25
CA ALA A 213 18.16 -21.30 7.37
C ALA A 213 17.02 -20.29 7.20
N ALA A 214 16.12 -20.52 6.24
CA ALA A 214 14.93 -19.68 6.07
C ALA A 214 14.02 -19.73 7.32
N ALA A 215 13.82 -20.91 7.91
CA ALA A 215 13.04 -21.07 9.13
C ALA A 215 13.66 -20.32 10.32
N GLU A 216 14.98 -20.33 10.44
CA GLU A 216 15.70 -19.58 11.47
C GLU A 216 15.54 -18.05 11.27
N VAL A 217 15.71 -17.57 10.03
CA VAL A 217 15.56 -16.14 9.70
C VAL A 217 14.15 -15.67 10.01
N VAL A 218 13.13 -16.37 9.51
CA VAL A 218 11.72 -16.00 9.76
C VAL A 218 11.39 -16.12 11.25
N GLY A 219 11.90 -17.14 11.94
CA GLY A 219 11.75 -17.27 13.39
C GLY A 219 12.31 -16.07 14.15
N ARG A 220 13.48 -15.56 13.75
CA ARG A 220 14.08 -14.35 14.33
C ARG A 220 13.26 -13.09 14.00
N MET A 221 12.77 -12.96 12.78
CA MET A 221 11.90 -11.81 12.39
C MET A 221 10.60 -11.77 13.21
N LEU A 222 10.09 -12.93 13.60
CA LEU A 222 8.86 -13.03 14.40
C LEU A 222 9.13 -12.96 15.92
N GLN A 223 10.39 -12.87 16.35
CA GLN A 223 10.74 -12.66 17.75
C GLN A 223 10.20 -11.32 18.25
N GLY A 224 9.40 -11.35 19.31
CA GLY A 224 8.78 -10.16 19.86
C GLY A 224 7.44 -9.78 19.21
N CYS A 225 7.01 -10.50 18.18
CA CYS A 225 5.69 -10.30 17.60
C CYS A 225 4.59 -10.72 18.61
N PRO A 226 3.54 -9.89 18.86
CA PRO A 226 2.44 -10.24 19.75
C PRO A 226 1.77 -11.56 19.33
N ARG A 227 1.37 -12.38 20.31
CA ARG A 227 0.74 -13.68 20.04
C ARG A 227 -0.53 -13.57 19.22
N GLU A 228 -1.29 -12.51 19.40
CA GLU A 228 -2.52 -12.23 18.66
C GLU A 228 -2.24 -12.02 17.17
N VAL A 229 -1.13 -11.36 16.82
CA VAL A 229 -0.69 -11.16 15.43
C VAL A 229 -0.28 -12.50 14.82
N LEU A 230 0.53 -13.29 15.52
CA LEU A 230 0.93 -14.62 15.06
C LEU A 230 -0.27 -15.54 14.85
N ALA A 231 -1.23 -15.53 15.77
CA ALA A 231 -2.47 -16.30 15.66
C ALA A 231 -3.31 -15.87 14.45
N ARG A 232 -3.38 -14.56 14.14
CA ARG A 232 -4.08 -14.04 12.97
C ARG A 232 -3.41 -14.43 11.66
N LEU A 233 -2.08 -14.36 11.59
CA LEU A 233 -1.31 -14.81 10.43
C LEU A 233 -1.52 -16.30 10.16
N ALA A 234 -1.45 -17.12 11.23
CA ALA A 234 -1.68 -18.55 11.12
C ALA A 234 -3.13 -18.86 10.71
N ALA A 235 -4.13 -18.18 11.28
CA ALA A 235 -5.54 -18.33 10.93
C ALA A 235 -5.84 -17.88 9.49
N ALA A 236 -5.10 -16.88 8.98
CA ALA A 236 -5.17 -16.44 7.59
C ALA A 236 -4.45 -17.38 6.61
N GLY A 237 -3.84 -18.47 7.10
CA GLY A 237 -3.10 -19.42 6.28
C GLY A 237 -1.81 -18.86 5.68
N CYS A 238 -1.24 -17.80 6.28
CA CYS A 238 0.00 -17.19 5.78
C CYS A 238 1.13 -18.23 5.78
N THR A 239 1.82 -18.31 4.65
CA THR A 239 2.98 -19.20 4.46
C THR A 239 4.10 -18.45 3.77
N VAL A 240 5.33 -18.90 3.99
CA VAL A 240 6.51 -18.42 3.28
C VAL A 240 6.93 -19.49 2.28
N ALA A 241 7.04 -19.12 1.00
CA ALA A 241 7.54 -20.00 -0.03
C ALA A 241 9.04 -19.74 -0.25
N VAL A 242 9.84 -20.79 -0.25
CA VAL A 242 11.26 -20.75 -0.62
C VAL A 242 11.42 -21.40 -1.97
N ILE A 243 11.94 -20.64 -2.93
CA ILE A 243 12.20 -21.10 -4.30
C ILE A 243 13.66 -21.46 -4.48
N GLY A 244 13.95 -22.41 -5.37
CA GLY A 244 15.30 -22.81 -5.72
C GLY A 244 16.00 -21.77 -6.59
N ARG A 245 17.30 -21.94 -6.76
CA ARG A 245 18.16 -21.00 -7.51
C ARG A 245 17.71 -20.79 -8.96
N GLU A 246 17.20 -21.84 -9.60
CA GLU A 246 16.75 -21.83 -10.99
C GLU A 246 15.26 -21.53 -11.14
N GLN A 247 14.57 -21.24 -10.03
CA GLN A 247 13.14 -20.95 -10.01
C GLN A 247 12.87 -19.44 -9.93
N VAL A 248 11.77 -19.03 -10.50
CA VAL A 248 11.28 -17.65 -10.44
C VAL A 248 9.93 -17.59 -9.71
N THR A 249 9.52 -16.40 -9.31
CA THR A 249 8.28 -16.20 -8.52
C THR A 249 7.05 -16.77 -9.23
N SER A 250 7.00 -16.71 -10.55
CA SER A 250 5.89 -17.25 -11.35
C SER A 250 5.81 -18.78 -11.40
N ASP A 251 6.86 -19.49 -10.95
CA ASP A 251 6.82 -20.95 -10.81
C ASP A 251 6.04 -21.38 -9.56
N VAL A 252 5.89 -20.47 -8.60
CA VAL A 252 5.07 -20.69 -7.41
C VAL A 252 3.59 -20.74 -7.81
N PRO A 253 2.84 -21.81 -7.49
CA PRO A 253 1.47 -21.99 -7.96
C PRO A 253 0.55 -20.80 -7.65
N GLU A 254 0.69 -20.20 -6.47
CA GLU A 254 -0.08 -19.04 -6.04
C GLU A 254 0.24 -17.77 -6.85
N HIS A 255 1.38 -17.75 -7.53
CA HIS A 255 1.89 -16.64 -8.35
C HIS A 255 1.98 -16.96 -9.84
N ALA A 256 1.45 -18.09 -10.29
CA ALA A 256 1.48 -18.50 -11.71
C ALA A 256 0.84 -17.47 -12.65
N PHE A 257 -0.06 -16.61 -12.14
CA PHE A 257 -0.65 -15.49 -12.89
C PHE A 257 0.37 -14.41 -13.29
N LEU A 258 1.57 -14.39 -12.68
CA LEU A 258 2.65 -13.46 -13.03
C LEU A 258 3.42 -13.89 -14.28
N SER A 259 3.21 -15.10 -14.81
CA SER A 259 3.88 -15.62 -16.01
C SER A 259 3.36 -15.05 -17.33
N GLY A 260 2.33 -14.19 -17.33
CA GLY A 260 1.81 -13.51 -18.52
C GLY A 260 2.67 -12.31 -18.95
N GLU A 261 2.67 -11.99 -20.25
CA GLU A 261 3.50 -10.98 -20.96
C GLU A 261 3.44 -9.52 -20.42
N ARG A 262 2.92 -9.27 -19.24
CA ARG A 262 2.79 -7.92 -18.67
C ARG A 262 3.95 -7.48 -17.78
N CYS A 263 4.93 -8.32 -17.56
CA CYS A 263 6.13 -7.93 -16.82
C CYS A 263 7.32 -7.71 -17.78
N GLY A 264 7.21 -6.69 -18.64
CA GLY A 264 8.26 -6.30 -19.58
C GLY A 264 9.50 -5.67 -18.92
N SER A 265 9.79 -5.93 -17.64
CA SER A 265 10.95 -5.32 -16.99
C SER A 265 11.60 -6.16 -15.88
N CYS A 266 11.37 -7.46 -15.84
CA CYS A 266 12.18 -8.33 -14.97
C CYS A 266 13.20 -9.10 -15.82
N THR A 267 14.02 -8.36 -16.58
CA THR A 267 15.21 -8.96 -17.17
C THR A 267 16.25 -9.17 -16.08
N SER A 268 16.41 -10.43 -15.70
CA SER A 268 17.60 -11.07 -15.15
C SER A 268 18.78 -10.13 -14.82
N ASN A 269 19.06 -9.97 -13.52
CA ASN A 269 20.39 -9.62 -13.05
C ASN A 269 21.36 -10.79 -13.35
N HIS A 270 21.76 -10.95 -14.61
CA HIS A 270 22.99 -11.64 -14.97
C HIS A 270 24.15 -10.71 -14.60
N HIS A 271 24.66 -10.85 -13.39
CA HIS A 271 26.04 -10.45 -13.14
C HIS A 271 26.94 -11.40 -13.93
N PRO A 272 27.72 -10.90 -14.89
CA PRO A 272 28.76 -11.74 -15.50
C PRO A 272 29.76 -12.09 -14.40
N ALA A 273 30.09 -13.35 -14.31
CA ALA A 273 31.16 -13.83 -13.42
C ALA A 273 32.48 -13.12 -13.79
N PRO A 274 33.30 -12.73 -12.80
CA PRO A 274 34.60 -12.18 -13.08
C PRO A 274 35.45 -13.24 -13.79
N THR A 275 35.96 -12.86 -14.96
CA THR A 275 36.97 -13.66 -15.69
C THR A 275 38.21 -13.75 -14.82
N PRO A 276 38.79 -14.94 -14.59
CA PRO A 276 40.09 -15.05 -13.95
C PRO A 276 41.16 -14.51 -14.91
N ASP A 277 41.92 -13.52 -14.45
CA ASP A 277 43.09 -13.00 -15.13
C ASP A 277 44.11 -14.12 -15.35
N ALA A 278 44.58 -14.21 -16.62
CA ALA A 278 45.71 -15.04 -17.02
C ALA A 278 47.02 -14.30 -16.75
#